data_587f3497fa6d079abae89b25e9238c07
#
_entry.id   587f3497fa6d079abae89b25e9238c07
#
_cell.length_a   1.000
_cell.length_b   1.000
_cell.length_c   1.000
_cell.angle_alpha   90.00
_cell.angle_beta   90.00
_cell.angle_gamma   90.00
#
_symmetry.space_group_name_H-M   'P 1'
#
loop_
_entity.id
_entity.type
_entity.pdbx_description
1 polymer ?
#
loop_
_entity_poly.entity_id
_entity_poly.type
_entity_poly.pdbx_seq_one_letter_code
_entity_poly.pdbx_strand_id
1 'polypeptide(L)'
;MLKLYYNHAPNPLKVALFLEEAGVPYDPVPVDIARGEQFSPSYLAINPNGKLPAIVDGDTTVFDSHAILLYLAEKTGKFLPDPSLAARGQLLSWMMFVASGLGPFAGQAVHFSRFAPDPNPYALKRYMYEAERHFKILDAQLGRHRYMLGSTYTIVDMAVWGWSRAVTYVLGDESAAKLKNLVRLVDEINLRPAALRVAELQAQHKFKDIDDEARRILFQHQAA
;
A
#
# COMPACT_ATOMS: atom_id res chain seq x y z
N MET A 1 -19.13 14.23 -1.11
CA MET A 1 -18.20 13.49 -2.00
C MET A 1 -17.15 12.85 -1.11
N LEU A 2 -16.74 11.60 -1.41
CA LEU A 2 -15.70 10.90 -0.68
C LEU A 2 -14.38 11.64 -0.79
N LYS A 3 -13.65 11.83 0.31
CA LYS A 3 -12.28 12.39 0.31
C LYS A 3 -11.27 11.29 0.53
N LEU A 4 -10.20 11.26 -0.28
CA LEU A 4 -9.06 10.39 -0.11
C LEU A 4 -7.84 11.21 0.32
N TYR A 5 -7.39 11.03 1.56
CA TYR A 5 -6.13 11.60 2.06
C TYR A 5 -4.99 10.71 1.63
N TYR A 6 -4.05 11.23 0.84
CA TYR A 6 -3.06 10.39 0.16
C TYR A 6 -1.70 11.07 -0.04
N ASN A 7 -0.72 10.26 -0.37
CA ASN A 7 0.56 10.61 -0.98
C ASN A 7 0.98 9.50 -1.95
N HIS A 8 2.23 9.54 -2.44
CA HIS A 8 2.73 8.55 -3.42
C HIS A 8 3.23 7.24 -2.80
N ALA A 9 3.06 7.02 -1.50
CA ALA A 9 3.45 5.77 -0.86
C ALA A 9 2.59 4.57 -1.31
N PRO A 10 3.07 3.33 -1.17
CA PRO A 10 2.36 2.12 -1.60
C PRO A 10 0.93 2.00 -1.09
N ASN A 11 0.68 2.35 0.18
CA ASN A 11 -0.62 2.14 0.81
C ASN A 11 -1.72 3.06 0.28
N PRO A 12 -1.54 4.40 0.12
CA PRO A 12 -2.55 5.26 -0.48
C PRO A 12 -2.89 4.91 -1.92
N LEU A 13 -1.88 4.51 -2.71
CA LEU A 13 -2.09 4.26 -4.14
C LEU A 13 -2.96 3.03 -4.42
N LYS A 14 -2.97 2.02 -3.53
CA LYS A 14 -3.90 0.89 -3.70
C LYS A 14 -5.37 1.29 -3.49
N VAL A 15 -5.63 2.30 -2.64
CA VAL A 15 -6.98 2.85 -2.44
C VAL A 15 -7.38 3.71 -3.63
N ALA A 16 -6.47 4.56 -4.13
CA ALA A 16 -6.70 5.31 -5.36
C ALA A 16 -7.01 4.36 -6.53
N LEU A 17 -6.25 3.26 -6.68
CA LEU A 17 -6.52 2.24 -7.70
C LEU A 17 -7.95 1.67 -7.56
N PHE A 18 -8.39 1.33 -6.35
CA PHE A 18 -9.75 0.84 -6.16
C PHE A 18 -10.80 1.86 -6.59
N LEU A 19 -10.67 3.12 -6.18
CA LEU A 19 -11.63 4.17 -6.51
C LEU A 19 -11.73 4.37 -8.02
N GLU A 20 -10.60 4.36 -8.72
CA GLU A 20 -10.52 4.44 -10.17
C GLU A 20 -11.11 3.21 -10.88
N GLU A 21 -10.84 1.99 -10.39
CA GLU A 21 -11.40 0.74 -10.92
C GLU A 21 -12.90 0.64 -10.71
N ALA A 22 -13.37 1.09 -9.55
CA ALA A 22 -14.80 1.05 -9.21
C ALA A 22 -15.60 2.18 -9.87
N GLY A 23 -14.93 3.22 -10.39
CA GLY A 23 -15.57 4.43 -10.90
C GLY A 23 -16.27 5.23 -9.79
N VAL A 24 -15.73 5.19 -8.58
CA VAL A 24 -16.25 5.97 -7.45
C VAL A 24 -15.68 7.38 -7.51
N PRO A 25 -16.50 8.42 -7.62
CA PRO A 25 -16.00 9.79 -7.61
C PRO A 25 -15.47 10.16 -6.22
N TYR A 26 -14.30 10.79 -6.19
CA TYR A 26 -13.63 11.20 -4.96
C TYR A 26 -12.87 12.51 -5.12
N ASP A 27 -12.60 13.16 -4.00
CA ASP A 27 -11.77 14.37 -3.89
C ASP A 27 -10.40 13.96 -3.31
N PRO A 28 -9.32 14.01 -4.11
CA PRO A 28 -7.98 13.67 -3.65
C PRO A 28 -7.40 14.82 -2.81
N VAL A 29 -7.11 14.53 -1.54
CA VAL A 29 -6.51 15.47 -0.59
C VAL A 29 -5.05 15.09 -0.37
N PRO A 30 -4.08 15.79 -0.98
CA PRO A 30 -2.68 15.49 -0.79
C PRO A 30 -2.23 15.83 0.64
N VAL A 31 -1.39 14.98 1.23
CA VAL A 31 -0.80 15.19 2.56
C VAL A 31 0.70 14.97 2.47
N ASP A 32 1.48 16.05 2.66
CA ASP A 32 2.94 16.01 2.57
C ASP A 32 3.55 15.55 3.91
N ILE A 33 3.90 14.27 3.95
CA ILE A 33 4.50 13.67 5.14
C ILE A 33 5.91 14.19 5.44
N ALA A 34 6.63 14.68 4.44
CA ALA A 34 7.95 15.26 4.63
C ALA A 34 7.87 16.65 5.32
N ARG A 35 6.70 17.27 5.29
CA ARG A 35 6.39 18.52 6.03
C ARG A 35 5.69 18.28 7.36
N GLY A 36 5.37 17.03 7.70
CA GLY A 36 4.70 16.69 8.95
C GLY A 36 3.18 16.93 8.95
N GLU A 37 2.55 17.15 7.79
CA GLU A 37 1.12 17.44 7.69
C GLU A 37 0.24 16.33 8.28
N GLN A 38 0.71 15.06 8.29
CA GLN A 38 0.04 13.92 8.91
C GLN A 38 -0.05 14.03 10.45
N PHE A 39 0.69 14.94 11.06
CA PHE A 39 0.66 15.21 12.50
C PHE A 39 -0.13 16.47 12.86
N SER A 40 -0.75 17.14 11.87
CA SER A 40 -1.63 18.27 12.14
C SER A 40 -2.84 17.83 12.97
N PRO A 41 -3.35 18.68 13.89
CA PRO A 41 -4.53 18.33 14.69
C PRO A 41 -5.75 17.96 13.85
N SER A 42 -5.92 18.63 12.69
CA SER A 42 -7.01 18.34 11.76
C SER A 42 -6.90 16.96 11.13
N TYR A 43 -5.68 16.50 10.79
CA TYR A 43 -5.49 15.17 10.23
C TYR A 43 -5.53 14.08 11.32
N LEU A 44 -4.97 14.34 12.50
CA LEU A 44 -5.01 13.40 13.62
C LEU A 44 -6.45 13.15 14.11
N ALA A 45 -7.37 14.10 13.94
CA ALA A 45 -8.80 13.88 14.18
C ALA A 45 -9.43 12.88 13.18
N ILE A 46 -8.85 12.75 11.97
CA ILE A 46 -9.27 11.78 10.94
C ILE A 46 -8.58 10.43 11.16
N ASN A 47 -7.27 10.45 11.36
CA ASN A 47 -6.47 9.25 11.59
C ASN A 47 -5.50 9.45 12.76
N PRO A 48 -5.84 8.97 13.97
CA PRO A 48 -5.00 9.15 15.16
C PRO A 48 -3.63 8.45 15.06
N ASN A 49 -3.45 7.54 14.10
CA ASN A 49 -2.15 6.91 13.81
C ASN A 49 -1.18 7.83 13.06
N GLY A 50 -1.63 8.97 12.50
CA GLY A 50 -0.77 9.86 11.71
C GLY A 50 -0.16 9.19 10.48
N LYS A 51 -0.88 8.26 9.85
CA LYS A 51 -0.45 7.53 8.65
C LYS A 51 -1.44 7.70 7.51
N LEU A 52 -0.98 7.46 6.29
CA LEU A 52 -1.79 7.47 5.08
C LEU A 52 -1.98 6.05 4.54
N PRO A 53 -3.11 5.77 3.89
CA PRO A 53 -4.26 6.62 3.61
C PRO A 53 -5.27 6.74 4.75
N ALA A 54 -6.19 7.69 4.60
CA ALA A 54 -7.48 7.73 5.26
C ALA A 54 -8.56 8.19 4.26
N ILE A 55 -9.81 7.83 4.48
CA ILE A 55 -10.95 8.37 3.74
C ILE A 55 -11.97 9.00 4.68
N VAL A 56 -12.70 9.99 4.16
CA VAL A 56 -13.92 10.54 4.77
C VAL A 56 -15.04 10.39 3.75
N ASP A 57 -16.07 9.64 4.09
CA ASP A 57 -17.19 9.30 3.23
C ASP A 57 -18.50 9.70 3.96
N GLY A 58 -18.99 10.92 3.69
CA GLY A 58 -20.05 11.53 4.51
C GLY A 58 -19.58 11.71 5.94
N ASP A 59 -20.28 11.11 6.89
CA ASP A 59 -19.95 11.13 8.33
C ASP A 59 -19.03 9.97 8.74
N THR A 60 -18.66 9.09 7.81
CA THR A 60 -17.83 7.92 8.10
C THR A 60 -16.38 8.21 7.81
N THR A 61 -15.51 7.97 8.78
CA THR A 61 -14.06 8.02 8.63
C THR A 61 -13.49 6.61 8.71
N VAL A 62 -12.67 6.22 7.72
CA VAL A 62 -11.97 4.94 7.71
C VAL A 62 -10.49 5.17 7.46
N PHE A 63 -9.65 4.57 8.26
CA PHE A 63 -8.19 4.54 8.07
C PHE A 63 -7.68 3.10 8.07
N ASP A 64 -6.41 2.91 7.72
CA ASP A 64 -5.78 1.70 7.24
C ASP A 64 -6.22 1.30 5.82
N SER A 65 -5.24 1.12 4.95
CA SER A 65 -5.49 0.88 3.53
C SER A 65 -6.28 -0.41 3.23
N HIS A 66 -6.14 -1.45 4.06
CA HIS A 66 -6.87 -2.72 3.88
C HIS A 66 -8.31 -2.62 4.43
N ALA A 67 -8.48 -1.91 5.54
CA ALA A 67 -9.81 -1.59 6.06
C ALA A 67 -10.59 -0.73 5.05
N ILE A 68 -9.93 0.25 4.43
CA ILE A 68 -10.54 1.09 3.38
C ILE A 68 -10.92 0.25 2.16
N LEU A 69 -10.04 -0.64 1.67
CA LEU A 69 -10.35 -1.52 0.55
C LEU A 69 -11.55 -2.42 0.85
N LEU A 70 -11.63 -3.01 2.05
CA LEU A 70 -12.77 -3.83 2.47
C LEU A 70 -14.05 -3.00 2.54
N TYR A 71 -14.02 -1.84 3.20
CA TYR A 71 -15.15 -0.93 3.30
C TYR A 71 -15.69 -0.53 1.93
N LEU A 72 -14.81 -0.10 1.02
CA LEU A 72 -15.21 0.33 -0.32
C LEU A 72 -15.73 -0.83 -1.16
N ALA A 73 -15.13 -2.02 -1.05
CA ALA A 73 -15.57 -3.21 -1.77
C ALA A 73 -16.96 -3.67 -1.29
N GLU A 74 -17.21 -3.68 0.02
CA GLU A 74 -18.52 -4.02 0.60
C GLU A 74 -19.57 -2.96 0.25
N LYS A 75 -19.22 -1.67 0.31
CA LYS A 75 -20.10 -0.56 -0.06
C LYS A 75 -20.53 -0.60 -1.53
N THR A 76 -19.62 -0.96 -2.43
CA THR A 76 -19.86 -0.94 -3.88
C THR A 76 -20.32 -2.29 -4.46
N GLY A 77 -20.12 -3.38 -3.71
CA GLY A 77 -20.31 -4.75 -4.19
C GLY A 77 -19.29 -5.15 -5.28
N LYS A 78 -18.14 -4.42 -5.41
CA LYS A 78 -17.15 -4.64 -6.47
C LYS A 78 -15.87 -5.27 -5.94
N PHE A 79 -15.22 -6.06 -6.80
CA PHE A 79 -13.90 -6.67 -6.53
C PHE A 79 -13.84 -7.57 -5.29
N LEU A 80 -14.99 -8.14 -4.90
CA LEU A 80 -15.10 -9.21 -3.92
C LEU A 80 -15.09 -10.57 -4.62
N PRO A 81 -14.63 -11.64 -3.96
CA PRO A 81 -14.80 -13.01 -4.47
C PRO A 81 -16.25 -13.46 -4.33
N ASP A 82 -16.51 -14.73 -4.69
CA ASP A 82 -17.77 -15.41 -4.39
C ASP A 82 -18.19 -15.18 -2.92
N PRO A 83 -19.49 -14.96 -2.63
CA PRO A 83 -19.95 -14.62 -1.28
C PRO A 83 -19.94 -15.77 -0.26
N SER A 84 -19.35 -16.92 -0.61
CA SER A 84 -19.22 -18.05 0.31
C SER A 84 -18.31 -17.71 1.50
N LEU A 85 -18.58 -18.36 2.63
CA LEU A 85 -17.74 -18.22 3.83
C LEU A 85 -16.29 -18.64 3.57
N ALA A 86 -16.08 -19.66 2.74
CA ALA A 86 -14.75 -20.13 2.36
C ALA A 86 -13.98 -19.08 1.56
N ALA A 87 -14.60 -18.47 0.55
CA ALA A 87 -13.97 -17.41 -0.26
C ALA A 87 -13.70 -16.15 0.57
N ARG A 88 -14.62 -15.78 1.48
CA ARG A 88 -14.39 -14.69 2.44
C ARG A 88 -13.21 -14.99 3.37
N GLY A 89 -13.08 -16.23 3.87
CA GLY A 89 -11.94 -16.64 4.69
C GLY A 89 -10.61 -16.50 3.95
N GLN A 90 -10.55 -16.92 2.69
CA GLN A 90 -9.37 -16.76 1.83
C GLN A 90 -9.03 -15.30 1.57
N LEU A 91 -10.03 -14.48 1.25
CA LEU A 91 -9.86 -13.03 1.07
C LEU A 91 -9.24 -12.40 2.31
N LEU A 92 -9.82 -12.65 3.50
CA LEU A 92 -9.31 -12.09 4.75
C LEU A 92 -7.90 -12.58 5.07
N SER A 93 -7.59 -13.86 4.82
CA SER A 93 -6.25 -14.41 5.03
C SER A 93 -5.19 -13.66 4.23
N TRP A 94 -5.42 -13.44 2.94
CA TRP A 94 -4.47 -12.70 2.09
C TRP A 94 -4.45 -11.19 2.39
N MET A 95 -5.59 -10.58 2.70
CA MET A 95 -5.64 -9.17 3.12
C MET A 95 -4.82 -8.97 4.39
N MET A 96 -4.99 -9.83 5.40
CA MET A 96 -4.23 -9.74 6.65
C MET A 96 -2.76 -10.11 6.46
N PHE A 97 -2.42 -11.06 5.59
CA PHE A 97 -1.03 -11.37 5.23
C PHE A 97 -0.29 -10.13 4.70
N VAL A 98 -0.94 -9.33 3.84
CA VAL A 98 -0.35 -8.09 3.33
C VAL A 98 -0.31 -7.02 4.42
N ALA A 99 -1.38 -6.86 5.21
CA ALA A 99 -1.52 -5.84 6.23
C ALA A 99 -0.54 -6.02 7.39
N SER A 100 -0.44 -7.25 7.92
CA SER A 100 0.35 -7.56 9.12
C SER A 100 1.76 -8.07 8.83
N GLY A 101 2.02 -8.48 7.60
CA GLY A 101 3.31 -9.06 7.20
C GLY A 101 4.02 -8.23 6.14
N LEU A 102 3.60 -8.32 4.87
CA LEU A 102 4.31 -7.69 3.77
C LEU A 102 4.55 -6.19 3.99
N GLY A 103 3.49 -5.44 4.29
CA GLY A 103 3.58 -3.99 4.47
C GLY A 103 4.56 -3.60 5.57
N PRO A 104 4.38 -4.07 6.80
CA PRO A 104 5.30 -3.80 7.89
C PRO A 104 6.75 -4.22 7.62
N PHE A 105 6.98 -5.44 7.15
CA PHE A 105 8.34 -5.93 6.92
C PHE A 105 9.04 -5.21 5.77
N ALA A 106 8.34 -4.95 4.66
CA ALA A 106 8.88 -4.15 3.56
C ALA A 106 9.17 -2.70 4.01
N GLY A 107 8.26 -2.11 4.80
CA GLY A 107 8.46 -0.77 5.37
C GLY A 107 9.68 -0.69 6.28
N GLN A 108 9.87 -1.69 7.16
CA GLN A 108 11.06 -1.74 8.03
C GLN A 108 12.35 -2.03 7.24
N ALA A 109 12.30 -2.89 6.21
CA ALA A 109 13.44 -3.12 5.33
C ALA A 109 13.90 -1.80 4.66
N VAL A 110 12.96 -1.01 4.16
CA VAL A 110 13.24 0.33 3.62
C VAL A 110 13.79 1.26 4.69
N HIS A 111 13.19 1.28 5.89
CA HIS A 111 13.65 2.13 6.99
C HIS A 111 15.12 1.87 7.33
N PHE A 112 15.47 0.61 7.61
CA PHE A 112 16.83 0.25 8.01
C PHE A 112 17.86 0.30 6.87
N SER A 113 17.42 0.24 5.62
CA SER A 113 18.33 0.37 4.48
C SER A 113 18.59 1.82 4.04
N ARG A 114 17.64 2.75 4.31
CA ARG A 114 17.68 4.10 3.71
C ARG A 114 17.49 5.26 4.68
N PHE A 115 16.83 5.04 5.83
CA PHE A 115 16.38 6.12 6.70
C PHE A 115 16.93 6.04 8.14
N ALA A 116 17.37 4.87 8.59
CA ALA A 116 17.95 4.72 9.92
C ALA A 116 19.16 5.63 10.06
N PRO A 117 19.27 6.41 11.16
CA PRO A 117 20.39 7.34 11.39
C PRO A 117 21.71 6.60 11.53
N ASP A 118 21.69 5.44 12.20
CA ASP A 118 22.85 4.60 12.41
C ASP A 118 22.67 3.24 11.74
N PRO A 119 23.74 2.67 11.15
CA PRO A 119 23.71 1.33 10.60
C PRO A 119 23.33 0.28 11.66
N ASN A 120 22.29 -0.52 11.36
CA ASN A 120 21.90 -1.66 12.17
C ASN A 120 21.88 -2.93 11.32
N PRO A 121 23.04 -3.62 11.15
CA PRO A 121 23.14 -4.77 10.25
C PRO A 121 22.21 -5.92 10.63
N TYR A 122 21.97 -6.14 11.92
CA TYR A 122 21.06 -7.19 12.36
C TYR A 122 19.61 -6.90 11.97
N ALA A 123 19.11 -5.69 12.26
CA ALA A 123 17.75 -5.29 11.89
C ALA A 123 17.58 -5.29 10.38
N LEU A 124 18.53 -4.72 9.63
CA LEU A 124 18.51 -4.72 8.17
C LEU A 124 18.41 -6.14 7.63
N LYS A 125 19.31 -7.04 8.05
CA LYS A 125 19.30 -8.45 7.61
C LYS A 125 17.97 -9.14 7.94
N ARG A 126 17.45 -8.92 9.14
CA ARG A 126 16.20 -9.52 9.60
C ARG A 126 15.00 -9.06 8.76
N TYR A 127 14.86 -7.75 8.56
CA TYR A 127 13.73 -7.19 7.83
C TYR A 127 13.81 -7.42 6.32
N MET A 128 15.01 -7.40 5.74
CA MET A 128 15.21 -7.80 4.34
C MET A 128 14.81 -9.25 4.10
N TYR A 129 15.21 -10.17 4.99
CA TYR A 129 14.80 -11.58 4.92
C TYR A 129 13.28 -11.73 4.97
N GLU A 130 12.61 -11.07 5.91
CA GLU A 130 11.14 -11.17 6.03
C GLU A 130 10.42 -10.52 4.84
N ALA A 131 10.88 -9.37 4.37
CA ALA A 131 10.31 -8.74 3.18
C ALA A 131 10.42 -9.67 1.95
N GLU A 132 11.61 -10.21 1.69
CA GLU A 132 11.85 -11.14 0.58
C GLU A 132 11.00 -12.41 0.72
N ARG A 133 10.90 -12.98 1.93
CA ARG A 133 10.07 -14.15 2.19
C ARG A 133 8.61 -13.90 1.87
N HIS A 134 8.07 -12.74 2.24
CA HIS A 134 6.67 -12.40 1.95
C HIS A 134 6.44 -12.20 0.45
N PHE A 135 7.32 -11.53 -0.25
CA PHE A 135 7.21 -11.40 -1.72
C PHE A 135 7.30 -12.75 -2.43
N LYS A 136 8.18 -13.67 -1.98
CA LYS A 136 8.28 -15.02 -2.53
C LYS A 136 7.00 -15.84 -2.33
N ILE A 137 6.32 -15.69 -1.20
CA ILE A 137 5.04 -16.37 -0.94
C ILE A 137 3.96 -15.86 -1.91
N LEU A 138 3.89 -14.55 -2.15
CA LEU A 138 2.97 -13.98 -3.14
C LEU A 138 3.29 -14.43 -4.56
N ASP A 139 4.57 -14.43 -4.93
CA ASP A 139 5.02 -14.91 -6.24
C ASP A 139 4.65 -16.37 -6.47
N ALA A 140 4.84 -17.23 -5.47
CA ALA A 140 4.46 -18.65 -5.54
C ALA A 140 2.94 -18.84 -5.67
N GLN A 141 2.12 -18.04 -4.99
CA GLN A 141 0.67 -18.05 -5.14
C GLN A 141 0.25 -17.67 -6.56
N LEU A 142 0.84 -16.60 -7.09
CA LEU A 142 0.59 -16.11 -8.44
C LEU A 142 1.15 -17.02 -9.54
N GLY A 143 2.09 -17.90 -9.20
CA GLY A 143 2.54 -18.98 -10.08
C GLY A 143 1.51 -20.10 -10.29
N ARG A 144 0.53 -20.21 -9.38
CA ARG A 144 -0.56 -21.18 -9.47
C ARG A 144 -1.85 -20.59 -10.04
N HIS A 145 -2.00 -19.27 -9.96
CA HIS A 145 -3.21 -18.55 -10.29
C HIS A 145 -2.91 -17.25 -11.03
N ARG A 146 -3.86 -16.82 -11.86
CA ARG A 146 -3.73 -15.51 -12.53
C ARG A 146 -3.72 -14.36 -11.51
N TYR A 147 -4.64 -14.41 -10.54
CA TYR A 147 -4.80 -13.45 -9.46
C TYR A 147 -4.70 -14.15 -8.10
N MET A 148 -4.62 -13.41 -7.03
CA MET A 148 -4.38 -13.96 -5.68
C MET A 148 -5.45 -14.98 -5.23
N LEU A 149 -6.70 -14.81 -5.65
CA LEU A 149 -7.82 -15.70 -5.30
C LEU A 149 -8.30 -16.58 -6.48
N GLY A 150 -7.48 -16.78 -7.50
CA GLY A 150 -7.81 -17.62 -8.66
C GLY A 150 -7.85 -16.86 -9.97
N SER A 151 -8.98 -16.89 -10.70
CA SER A 151 -9.13 -16.24 -11.99
C SER A 151 -9.75 -14.83 -11.92
N THR A 152 -10.26 -14.42 -10.76
CA THR A 152 -10.99 -13.17 -10.57
C THR A 152 -10.11 -12.11 -9.92
N TYR A 153 -10.05 -10.92 -10.54
CA TYR A 153 -9.38 -9.75 -9.99
C TYR A 153 -10.16 -9.17 -8.81
N THR A 154 -9.51 -9.02 -7.66
CA THR A 154 -10.13 -8.61 -6.40
C THR A 154 -9.32 -7.54 -5.68
N ILE A 155 -9.85 -7.04 -4.54
CA ILE A 155 -9.11 -6.12 -3.65
C ILE A 155 -7.82 -6.71 -3.11
N VAL A 156 -7.66 -8.05 -3.08
CA VAL A 156 -6.40 -8.67 -2.67
C VAL A 156 -5.29 -8.36 -3.67
N ASP A 157 -5.60 -8.38 -4.97
CA ASP A 157 -4.63 -8.06 -6.02
C ASP A 157 -4.23 -6.58 -5.95
N MET A 158 -5.17 -5.69 -5.66
CA MET A 158 -4.89 -4.26 -5.45
C MET A 158 -4.02 -4.03 -4.20
N ALA A 159 -4.28 -4.77 -3.12
CA ALA A 159 -3.48 -4.72 -1.89
C ALA A 159 -2.04 -5.18 -2.14
N VAL A 160 -1.86 -6.28 -2.87
CA VAL A 160 -0.56 -6.81 -3.27
C VAL A 160 0.16 -5.84 -4.20
N TRP A 161 -0.53 -5.30 -5.23
CA TRP A 161 0.04 -4.38 -6.21
C TRP A 161 0.70 -3.16 -5.54
N GLY A 162 0.09 -2.58 -4.52
CA GLY A 162 0.61 -1.40 -3.86
C GLY A 162 2.09 -1.53 -3.44
N TRP A 163 2.44 -2.59 -2.72
CA TRP A 163 3.82 -2.86 -2.30
C TRP A 163 4.67 -3.51 -3.38
N SER A 164 4.07 -4.31 -4.26
CA SER A 164 4.81 -5.01 -5.30
C SER A 164 5.38 -4.06 -6.36
N ARG A 165 4.76 -2.90 -6.60
CA ARG A 165 5.34 -1.82 -7.42
C ARG A 165 6.68 -1.30 -6.88
N ALA A 166 6.86 -1.39 -5.57
CA ALA A 166 8.08 -0.95 -4.90
C ALA A 166 9.08 -2.09 -4.66
N VAL A 167 8.87 -3.29 -5.21
CA VAL A 167 9.69 -4.46 -4.91
C VAL A 167 11.17 -4.24 -5.24
N THR A 168 11.47 -3.59 -6.36
CA THR A 168 12.84 -3.22 -6.73
C THR A 168 13.44 -2.21 -5.74
N TYR A 169 12.66 -1.26 -5.29
CA TYR A 169 13.10 -0.28 -4.28
C TYR A 169 13.38 -0.94 -2.91
N VAL A 170 12.63 -2.00 -2.56
CA VAL A 170 12.78 -2.75 -1.31
C VAL A 170 13.93 -3.74 -1.38
N LEU A 171 13.97 -4.60 -2.42
CA LEU A 171 14.85 -5.77 -2.50
C LEU A 171 16.05 -5.60 -3.43
N GLY A 172 16.06 -4.54 -4.28
CA GLY A 172 17.01 -4.38 -5.37
C GLY A 172 16.61 -5.17 -6.63
N ASP A 173 17.27 -4.81 -7.76
CA ASP A 173 16.92 -5.34 -9.09
C ASP A 173 17.09 -6.86 -9.21
N GLU A 174 18.17 -7.40 -8.66
CA GLU A 174 18.48 -8.83 -8.78
C GLU A 174 17.44 -9.72 -8.09
N SER A 175 17.02 -9.35 -6.88
CA SER A 175 15.99 -10.10 -6.13
C SER A 175 14.61 -9.91 -6.74
N ALA A 176 14.27 -8.70 -7.16
CA ALA A 176 13.00 -8.40 -7.82
C ALA A 176 12.83 -9.18 -9.13
N ALA A 177 13.87 -9.29 -9.96
CA ALA A 177 13.84 -10.02 -11.23
C ALA A 177 13.54 -11.51 -11.10
N LYS A 178 13.74 -12.11 -9.91
CA LYS A 178 13.42 -13.51 -9.61
C LYS A 178 11.93 -13.74 -9.37
N LEU A 179 11.16 -12.69 -9.07
CA LEU A 179 9.73 -12.74 -8.72
C LEU A 179 8.84 -12.55 -9.96
N LYS A 180 8.97 -13.45 -10.92
CA LYS A 180 8.38 -13.31 -12.27
C LYS A 180 6.86 -13.23 -12.29
N ASN A 181 6.18 -13.98 -11.41
CA ASN A 181 4.73 -14.00 -11.35
C ASN A 181 4.18 -12.72 -10.69
N LEU A 182 4.91 -12.22 -9.68
CA LEU A 182 4.58 -10.96 -9.03
C LEU A 182 4.77 -9.77 -9.99
N VAL A 183 5.87 -9.75 -10.74
CA VAL A 183 6.13 -8.73 -11.78
C VAL A 183 5.03 -8.79 -12.84
N ARG A 184 4.66 -9.98 -13.32
CA ARG A 184 3.53 -10.16 -14.26
C ARG A 184 2.23 -9.53 -13.73
N LEU A 185 1.88 -9.73 -12.45
CA LEU A 185 0.68 -9.13 -11.87
C LEU A 185 0.79 -7.60 -11.86
N VAL A 186 1.94 -7.07 -11.45
CA VAL A 186 2.17 -5.61 -11.42
C VAL A 186 2.04 -5.02 -12.82
N ASP A 187 2.65 -5.63 -13.83
CA ASP A 187 2.60 -5.16 -15.21
C ASP A 187 1.17 -5.22 -15.75
N GLU A 188 0.46 -6.32 -15.49
CA GLU A 188 -0.95 -6.47 -15.90
C GLU A 188 -1.82 -5.37 -15.28
N ILE A 189 -1.65 -5.06 -14.02
CA ILE A 189 -2.42 -4.00 -13.35
C ILE A 189 -2.01 -2.62 -13.85
N ASN A 190 -0.71 -2.37 -14.05
CA ASN A 190 -0.21 -1.08 -14.54
C ASN A 190 -0.77 -0.70 -15.93
N LEU A 191 -1.11 -1.69 -16.75
CA LEU A 191 -1.73 -1.46 -18.08
C LEU A 191 -3.24 -1.16 -18.01
N ARG A 192 -3.88 -1.30 -16.86
CA ARG A 192 -5.31 -1.02 -16.72
C ARG A 192 -5.58 0.48 -16.76
N PRO A 193 -6.67 0.93 -17.39
CA PRO A 193 -7.03 2.36 -17.46
C PRO A 193 -7.08 3.03 -16.08
N ALA A 194 -7.51 2.32 -15.04
CA ALA A 194 -7.53 2.83 -13.67
C ALA A 194 -6.12 3.12 -13.13
N ALA A 195 -5.16 2.22 -13.38
CA ALA A 195 -3.77 2.44 -12.96
C ALA A 195 -3.10 3.60 -13.70
N LEU A 196 -3.47 3.82 -14.98
CA LEU A 196 -3.01 4.99 -15.72
C LEU A 196 -3.54 6.30 -15.11
N ARG A 197 -4.82 6.35 -14.69
CA ARG A 197 -5.38 7.51 -13.98
C ARG A 197 -4.73 7.72 -12.61
N VAL A 198 -4.35 6.65 -11.90
CA VAL A 198 -3.54 6.78 -10.67
C VAL A 198 -2.18 7.39 -10.96
N ALA A 199 -1.54 7.04 -12.08
CA ALA A 199 -0.28 7.67 -12.49
C ALA A 199 -0.46 9.16 -12.84
N GLU A 200 -1.57 9.53 -13.48
CA GLU A 200 -1.94 10.93 -13.73
C GLU A 200 -2.17 11.70 -12.41
N LEU A 201 -2.86 11.09 -11.44
CA LEU A 201 -3.03 11.65 -10.10
C LEU A 201 -1.68 11.91 -9.41
N GLN A 202 -0.73 10.96 -9.52
CA GLN A 202 0.62 11.15 -8.99
C GLN A 202 1.36 12.33 -9.67
N ALA A 203 1.15 12.53 -10.96
CA ALA A 203 1.78 13.63 -11.70
C ALA A 203 1.23 15.03 -11.32
N GLN A 204 0.00 15.10 -10.83
CA GLN A 204 -0.66 16.36 -10.45
C GLN A 204 -0.09 16.98 -9.16
N HIS A 205 0.42 16.17 -8.24
CA HIS A 205 0.89 16.63 -6.94
C HIS A 205 2.35 16.26 -6.72
N LYS A 206 3.17 17.27 -6.39
CA LYS A 206 4.56 17.07 -5.99
C LYS A 206 4.68 17.18 -4.48
N PHE A 207 5.32 16.22 -3.84
CA PHE A 207 5.64 16.23 -2.42
C PHE A 207 7.11 16.61 -2.22
N LYS A 208 7.43 17.14 -1.04
CA LYS A 208 8.81 17.42 -0.65
C LYS A 208 9.62 16.12 -0.62
N ASP A 209 10.87 16.18 -1.06
CA ASP A 209 11.80 15.06 -0.93
C ASP A 209 12.10 14.77 0.54
N ILE A 210 12.44 13.50 0.83
CA ILE A 210 12.82 13.08 2.18
C ILE A 210 14.29 13.44 2.42
N ASP A 211 14.52 14.70 2.78
CA ASP A 211 15.79 15.24 3.25
C ASP A 211 16.00 14.98 4.77
N ASP A 212 17.07 15.52 5.35
CA ASP A 212 17.37 15.31 6.76
C ASP A 212 16.36 15.98 7.72
N GLU A 213 15.72 17.08 7.29
CA GLU A 213 14.63 17.68 8.04
C GLU A 213 13.39 16.79 8.02
N ALA A 214 13.01 16.28 6.86
CA ALA A 214 11.91 15.35 6.71
C ALA A 214 12.13 14.05 7.50
N ARG A 215 13.36 13.53 7.53
CA ARG A 215 13.72 12.37 8.37
C ARG A 215 13.48 12.64 9.85
N ARG A 216 13.90 13.81 10.36
CA ARG A 216 13.62 14.21 11.75
C ARG A 216 12.13 14.29 12.05
N ILE A 217 11.34 14.84 11.13
CA ILE A 217 9.88 14.93 11.25
C ILE A 217 9.24 13.53 11.26
N LEU A 218 9.61 12.67 10.31
CA LEU A 218 9.01 11.34 10.13
C LEU A 218 9.34 10.38 11.27
N PHE A 219 10.52 10.52 11.89
CA PHE A 219 11.07 9.59 12.86
C PHE A 219 11.38 10.27 14.21
N GLN A 220 10.47 11.15 14.66
CA GLN A 220 10.59 12.00 15.86
C GLN A 220 11.09 11.28 17.13
N HIS A 221 10.90 9.96 17.22
CA HIS A 221 11.36 9.16 18.36
C HIS A 221 12.87 8.87 18.37
N GLN A 222 13.61 9.37 17.39
CA GLN A 222 15.06 9.17 17.26
C GLN A 222 15.89 10.40 17.68
N ALA A 223 15.22 11.47 18.13
CA ALA A 223 15.85 12.72 18.52
C ALA A 223 15.97 12.89 20.05
N ALA A 224 16.11 11.78 20.79
CA ALA A 224 16.36 11.80 22.24
C ALA A 224 17.77 11.30 22.56
#